data_6ab3d9423b61e1d5233ba898fb47ea57
#
_entry.id   6ab3d9423b61e1d5233ba898fb47ea57
#
_cell.length_a   1.000
_cell.length_b   1.000
_cell.length_c   1.000
_cell.angle_alpha   90.00
_cell.angle_beta   90.00
_cell.angle_gamma   90.00
#
_symmetry.space_group_name_H-M   'P 1'
#
loop_
_entity.id
_entity.type
_entity.pdbx_description
1 polymer ?
#
loop_
_entity_poly.entity_id
_entity_poly.type
_entity_poly.pdbx_seq_one_letter_code
_entity_poly.pdbx_strand_id
1 'polypeptide(L)'
;MANRRNFIQHLGLMAGAFSANSLFNQAHAAEFAHMNLQKKMLSPKEIAMDEDYWSVIQQGYTVSPSLINLNNGGVSPSPKIVQEAVEGFNKMTNEGPSFFMWRILDQGREP
;
A
#
# COMPACT_ATOMS: atom_id res chain seq x y z
N MET A 1 -20.58 7.03 5.48
CA MET A 1 -19.19 7.17 5.97
C MET A 1 -18.39 6.00 5.43
N ALA A 2 -17.42 6.25 4.58
CA ALA A 2 -16.56 5.19 4.06
C ALA A 2 -15.74 4.61 5.21
N ASN A 3 -15.90 3.33 5.46
CA ASN A 3 -15.25 2.64 6.57
C ASN A 3 -13.76 2.47 6.22
N ARG A 4 -12.84 2.85 7.12
CA ARG A 4 -11.37 2.72 6.94
C ARG A 4 -10.98 1.31 6.48
N ARG A 5 -11.72 0.31 6.93
CA ARG A 5 -11.57 -1.09 6.55
C ARG A 5 -11.83 -1.33 5.05
N ASN A 6 -12.86 -0.72 4.49
CA ASN A 6 -13.19 -0.83 3.06
C ASN A 6 -12.14 -0.10 2.19
N PHE A 7 -11.61 1.02 2.69
CA PHE A 7 -10.54 1.74 2.01
C PHE A 7 -9.28 0.88 1.88
N ILE A 8 -8.84 0.23 2.96
CA ILE A 8 -7.67 -0.66 2.94
C ILE A 8 -7.91 -1.89 2.04
N GLN A 9 -9.12 -2.44 2.03
CA GLN A 9 -9.47 -3.56 1.14
C GLN A 9 -9.46 -3.15 -0.33
N HIS A 10 -9.95 -1.97 -0.69
CA HIS A 10 -9.92 -1.46 -2.06
C HIS A 10 -8.51 -1.06 -2.49
N LEU A 11 -7.68 -0.52 -1.59
CA LEU A 11 -6.28 -0.24 -1.88
C LEU A 11 -5.51 -1.53 -2.19
N GLY A 12 -5.76 -2.60 -1.45
CA GLY A 12 -5.16 -3.92 -1.70
C GLY A 12 -5.56 -4.51 -3.05
N LEU A 13 -6.82 -4.33 -3.47
CA LEU A 13 -7.32 -4.79 -4.76
C LEU A 13 -6.77 -3.97 -5.95
N MET A 14 -6.67 -2.65 -5.80
CA MET A 14 -6.09 -1.78 -6.84
C MET A 14 -4.58 -2.00 -6.97
N ALA A 15 -3.87 -2.19 -5.85
CA ALA A 15 -2.45 -2.47 -5.85
C ALA A 15 -2.09 -3.78 -6.56
N GLY A 16 -2.93 -4.81 -6.43
CA GLY A 16 -2.76 -6.08 -7.15
C GLY A 16 -2.85 -5.96 -8.68
N ALA A 17 -3.58 -4.95 -9.19
CA ALA A 17 -3.72 -4.72 -10.62
C ALA A 17 -2.50 -4.01 -11.25
N PHE A 18 -1.75 -3.22 -10.48
CA PHE A 18 -0.61 -2.44 -10.97
C PHE A 18 0.77 -3.09 -10.73
N SER A 19 0.87 -4.07 -9.81
CA SER A 19 2.14 -4.69 -9.42
C SER A 19 2.45 -6.02 -10.09
N ALA A 20 2.05 -6.21 -11.35
CA ALA A 20 2.33 -7.44 -12.09
C ALA A 20 3.82 -7.80 -12.25
N ASN A 21 4.75 -6.95 -11.82
CA ASN A 21 6.19 -7.11 -12.04
C ASN A 21 7.05 -7.30 -10.78
N SER A 22 6.50 -7.32 -9.58
CA SER A 22 7.30 -7.59 -8.38
C SER A 22 6.82 -8.83 -7.66
N LEU A 23 7.56 -9.93 -7.82
CA LEU A 23 7.37 -11.17 -7.07
C LEU A 23 7.41 -10.96 -5.54
N PHE A 24 8.14 -9.95 -5.10
CA PHE A 24 8.26 -9.57 -3.69
C PHE A 24 6.95 -8.98 -3.15
N ASN A 25 6.28 -8.13 -3.94
CA ASN A 25 4.99 -7.55 -3.56
C ASN A 25 3.86 -8.58 -3.58
N GLN A 26 3.92 -9.56 -4.48
CA GLN A 26 2.96 -10.66 -4.49
C GLN A 26 3.09 -11.55 -3.26
N ALA A 27 4.32 -11.84 -2.81
CA ALA A 27 4.56 -12.62 -1.61
C ALA A 27 4.02 -11.92 -0.36
N HIS A 28 4.30 -10.64 -0.17
CA HIS A 28 3.77 -9.87 0.95
C HIS A 28 2.25 -9.67 0.90
N ALA A 29 1.68 -9.48 -0.28
CA ALA A 29 0.23 -9.38 -0.44
C ALA A 29 -0.47 -10.72 -0.12
N ALA A 30 0.12 -11.84 -0.52
CA ALA A 30 -0.39 -13.17 -0.21
C ALA A 30 -0.28 -13.48 1.30
N GLU A 31 0.85 -13.15 1.92
CA GLU A 31 1.07 -13.32 3.36
C GLU A 31 0.07 -12.48 4.17
N PHE A 32 -0.13 -11.22 3.80
CA PHE A 32 -1.11 -10.34 4.42
C PHE A 32 -2.55 -10.85 4.23
N ALA A 33 -2.89 -11.34 3.05
CA ALA A 33 -4.20 -11.92 2.77
C ALA A 33 -4.43 -13.19 3.60
N HIS A 34 -3.45 -14.09 3.66
CA HIS A 34 -3.50 -15.31 4.44
C HIS A 34 -3.65 -15.02 5.94
N MET A 35 -2.88 -14.08 6.46
CA MET A 35 -2.95 -13.64 7.85
C MET A 35 -4.34 -13.04 8.19
N ASN A 36 -4.91 -12.22 7.30
CA ASN A 36 -6.24 -11.67 7.49
C ASN A 36 -7.33 -12.76 7.50
N LEU A 37 -7.17 -13.81 6.69
CA LEU A 37 -8.10 -14.94 6.69
C LEU A 37 -8.03 -15.73 8.00
N GLN A 38 -6.84 -16.00 8.51
CA GLN A 38 -6.65 -16.71 9.79
C GLN A 38 -7.22 -15.91 10.98
N LYS A 39 -7.07 -14.58 10.94
CA LYS A 39 -7.48 -13.68 12.04
C LYS A 39 -8.91 -13.16 11.91
N LYS A 40 -9.67 -13.64 10.93
CA LYS A 40 -11.06 -13.20 10.68
C LYS A 40 -12.01 -13.47 11.86
N MET A 41 -11.65 -14.41 12.73
CA MET A 41 -12.43 -14.82 13.91
C MET A 41 -12.02 -14.05 15.19
N LEU A 42 -10.94 -13.27 15.15
CA LEU A 42 -10.47 -12.50 16.29
C LEU A 42 -11.24 -11.18 16.42
N SER A 43 -11.47 -10.76 17.66
CA SER A 43 -12.01 -9.43 17.92
C SER A 43 -11.00 -8.34 17.56
N PRO A 44 -11.45 -7.09 17.29
CA PRO A 44 -10.53 -5.97 17.00
C PRO A 44 -9.52 -5.71 18.11
N LYS A 45 -9.89 -6.01 19.37
CA LYS A 45 -9.00 -5.84 20.52
C LYS A 45 -7.88 -6.89 20.54
N GLU A 46 -8.19 -8.13 20.20
CA GLU A 46 -7.21 -9.20 20.10
C GLU A 46 -6.22 -8.94 18.96
N ILE A 47 -6.71 -8.48 17.80
CA ILE A 47 -5.85 -8.08 16.67
C ILE A 47 -4.95 -6.90 17.05
N ALA A 48 -5.46 -5.93 17.80
CA ALA A 48 -4.69 -4.76 18.23
C ALA A 48 -3.51 -5.11 19.14
N MET A 49 -3.56 -6.24 19.85
CA MET A 49 -2.53 -6.74 20.77
C MET A 49 -1.58 -7.77 20.11
N ASP A 50 -1.79 -8.06 18.83
CA ASP A 50 -1.06 -9.11 18.11
C ASP A 50 0.18 -8.52 17.41
N GLU A 51 1.35 -8.72 18.02
CA GLU A 51 2.63 -8.22 17.52
C GLU A 51 3.02 -8.83 16.16
N ASP A 52 2.68 -10.09 15.90
CA ASP A 52 2.95 -10.74 14.61
C ASP A 52 2.14 -10.07 13.49
N TYR A 53 0.90 -9.69 13.78
CA TYR A 53 0.07 -8.93 12.86
C TYR A 53 0.71 -7.57 12.51
N TRP A 54 1.18 -6.85 13.51
CA TRP A 54 1.80 -5.54 13.30
C TRP A 54 3.16 -5.63 12.62
N SER A 55 3.95 -6.68 12.89
CA SER A 55 5.24 -6.87 12.24
C SER A 55 5.11 -7.01 10.72
N VAL A 56 4.10 -7.74 10.23
CA VAL A 56 3.82 -7.86 8.79
C VAL A 56 3.40 -6.51 8.20
N ILE A 57 2.58 -5.73 8.91
CA ILE A 57 2.22 -4.37 8.47
C ILE A 57 3.44 -3.47 8.37
N GLN A 58 4.34 -3.51 9.36
CA GLN A 58 5.58 -2.72 9.37
C GLN A 58 6.49 -3.02 8.17
N GLN A 59 6.57 -4.28 7.74
CA GLN A 59 7.33 -4.68 6.55
C GLN A 59 6.83 -4.03 5.25
N GLY A 60 5.58 -3.59 5.21
CA GLY A 60 5.01 -2.81 4.11
C GLY A 60 5.52 -1.36 4.00
N TYR A 61 6.38 -0.91 4.92
CA TYR A 61 6.94 0.44 4.95
C TYR A 61 8.46 0.42 4.90
N THR A 62 9.08 1.52 4.44
CA THR A 62 10.55 1.72 4.39
C THR A 62 11.06 2.56 5.56
N VAL A 63 10.42 2.46 6.71
CA VAL A 63 10.85 3.20 7.91
C VAL A 63 12.14 2.59 8.46
N SER A 64 13.08 3.45 8.84
CA SER A 64 14.34 3.01 9.45
C SER A 64 14.08 2.30 10.78
N PRO A 65 14.61 1.10 11.00
CA PRO A 65 14.46 0.38 12.27
C PRO A 65 15.17 1.05 13.44
N SER A 66 16.11 1.97 13.16
CA SER A 66 16.85 2.73 14.18
C SER A 66 16.14 4.01 14.64
N LEU A 67 15.00 4.35 14.01
CA LEU A 67 14.26 5.57 14.29
C LEU A 67 12.86 5.23 14.82
N ILE A 68 12.54 5.70 16.02
CA ILE A 68 11.18 5.63 16.55
C ILE A 68 10.44 6.90 16.12
N ASN A 69 9.61 6.79 15.09
CA ASN A 69 8.81 7.90 14.59
C ASN A 69 7.48 7.97 15.36
N LEU A 70 7.39 8.90 16.29
CA LEU A 70 6.18 9.13 17.10
C LEU A 70 5.29 10.25 16.57
N ASN A 71 5.74 10.98 15.55
CA ASN A 71 4.97 12.11 15.01
C ASN A 71 4.72 11.96 13.50
N ASN A 72 3.56 11.47 13.18
CA ASN A 72 3.07 11.35 11.80
C ASN A 72 2.03 12.42 11.43
N GLY A 73 1.87 13.45 12.25
CA GLY A 73 0.84 14.47 12.08
C GLY A 73 1.08 15.38 10.87
N GLY A 74 2.33 15.75 10.62
CA GLY A 74 2.70 16.59 9.48
C GLY A 74 3.15 15.81 8.25
N VAL A 75 3.92 14.73 8.45
CA VAL A 75 4.46 13.87 7.39
C VAL A 75 4.42 12.42 7.85
N SER A 76 3.75 11.59 7.09
CA SER A 76 3.68 10.14 7.32
C SER A 76 4.48 9.37 6.29
N PRO A 77 5.12 8.25 6.64
CA PRO A 77 5.78 7.39 5.67
C PRO A 77 4.74 6.78 4.72
N SER A 78 5.06 6.76 3.43
CA SER A 78 4.24 6.08 2.44
C SER A 78 4.54 4.58 2.42
N PRO A 79 3.53 3.71 2.24
CA PRO A 79 3.76 2.29 2.00
C PRO A 79 4.65 2.05 0.78
N LYS A 80 5.43 0.96 0.79
CA LYS A 80 6.31 0.57 -0.34
C LYS A 80 5.58 0.52 -1.66
N ILE A 81 4.37 -0.04 -1.67
CA ILE A 81 3.55 -0.16 -2.88
C ILE A 81 3.18 1.21 -3.48
N VAL A 82 2.96 2.22 -2.64
CA VAL A 82 2.71 3.60 -3.10
C VAL A 82 3.98 4.21 -3.69
N GLN A 83 5.14 3.99 -3.04
CA GLN A 83 6.43 4.46 -3.53
C GLN A 83 6.76 3.87 -4.91
N GLU A 84 6.57 2.55 -5.07
CA GLU A 84 6.79 1.84 -6.33
C GLU A 84 5.83 2.29 -7.43
N ALA A 85 4.57 2.56 -7.10
CA ALA A 85 3.61 3.10 -8.05
C ALA A 85 4.05 4.49 -8.55
N VAL A 86 4.51 5.36 -7.65
CA VAL A 86 5.04 6.70 -8.02
C VAL A 86 6.25 6.56 -8.93
N GLU A 87 7.20 5.67 -8.61
CA GLU A 87 8.35 5.41 -9.48
C GLU A 87 7.92 4.89 -10.86
N GLY A 88 6.97 3.96 -10.89
CA GLY A 88 6.43 3.42 -12.14
C GLY A 88 5.79 4.51 -13.01
N PHE A 89 4.97 5.37 -12.44
CA PHE A 89 4.37 6.49 -13.15
C PHE A 89 5.40 7.52 -13.61
N ASN A 90 6.43 7.80 -12.80
CA ASN A 90 7.52 8.67 -13.20
C ASN A 90 8.30 8.12 -14.40
N LYS A 91 8.61 6.81 -14.41
CA LYS A 91 9.26 6.16 -15.56
C LYS A 91 8.39 6.24 -16.80
N MET A 92 7.12 5.87 -16.68
CA MET A 92 6.15 5.90 -17.78
C MET A 92 6.01 7.31 -18.38
N THR A 93 5.90 8.35 -17.55
CA THR A 93 5.79 9.72 -18.04
C THR A 93 7.06 10.20 -18.73
N ASN A 94 8.23 9.72 -18.32
CA ASN A 94 9.50 10.04 -18.98
C ASN A 94 9.68 9.34 -20.34
N GLU A 95 9.08 8.18 -20.55
CA GLU A 95 9.10 7.48 -21.84
C GLU A 95 8.31 8.20 -22.93
N GLY A 96 7.25 8.92 -22.59
CA GLY A 96 6.43 9.66 -23.53
C GLY A 96 5.65 10.78 -22.86
N PRO A 97 6.31 11.88 -22.43
CA PRO A 97 5.74 12.86 -21.51
C PRO A 97 4.37 13.40 -21.94
N SER A 98 4.23 13.88 -23.17
CA SER A 98 2.98 14.46 -23.67
C SER A 98 1.87 13.42 -23.83
N PHE A 99 2.22 12.22 -24.29
CA PHE A 99 1.26 11.15 -24.50
C PHE A 99 0.70 10.62 -23.17
N PHE A 100 1.59 10.21 -22.25
CA PHE A 100 1.18 9.63 -20.99
C PHE A 100 0.51 10.65 -20.08
N MET A 101 1.03 11.88 -20.01
CA MET A 101 0.47 12.91 -19.16
C MET A 101 -0.96 13.28 -19.57
N TRP A 102 -1.18 13.64 -20.83
CA TRP A 102 -2.46 14.19 -21.27
C TRP A 102 -3.47 13.16 -21.79
N ARG A 103 -3.00 12.04 -22.32
CA ARG A 103 -3.89 11.03 -22.89
C ARG A 103 -4.29 9.95 -21.90
N ILE A 104 -3.49 9.69 -20.89
CA ILE A 104 -3.71 8.59 -19.94
C ILE A 104 -3.94 9.11 -18.53
N LEU A 105 -3.01 9.88 -17.98
CA LEU A 105 -3.07 10.28 -16.57
C LEU A 105 -4.08 11.40 -16.31
N ASP A 106 -4.23 12.34 -17.22
CA ASP A 106 -5.18 13.45 -17.06
C ASP A 106 -6.65 12.98 -17.07
N GLN A 107 -6.96 11.92 -17.79
CA GLN A 107 -8.30 11.32 -17.80
C GLN A 107 -8.69 10.71 -16.45
N GLY A 108 -7.73 10.37 -15.60
CA GLY A 108 -7.96 9.89 -14.24
C GLY A 108 -8.13 10.98 -13.18
N ARG A 109 -8.06 12.26 -13.59
CA ARG A 109 -8.17 13.43 -12.70
C ARG A 109 -9.56 14.01 -12.56
N GLU A 110 -10.55 13.46 -13.21
CA GLU A 110 -11.92 13.98 -13.09
C GLU A 110 -12.39 13.89 -11.63
N PRO A 111 -13.04 14.96 -11.14
CA PRO A 111 -13.49 15.10 -9.75
C PRO A 111 -14.63 14.15 -9.38
#